data_362384e863ba61413ad789ae46a909a8
#
_entry.id   362384e863ba61413ad789ae46a909a8
#
_cell.length_a   1.000
_cell.length_b   1.000
_cell.length_c   1.000
_cell.angle_alpha   90.00
_cell.angle_beta   90.00
_cell.angle_gamma   90.00
#
_symmetry.space_group_name_H-M   'P 1'
#
loop_
_entity.id
_entity.type
_entity.pdbx_description
1 polymer ?
#
loop_
_entity_poly.entity_id
_entity_poly.type
_entity_poly.pdbx_seq_one_letter_code
_entity_poly.pdbx_strand_id
1 'polypeptide(L)'
;MTSYDLIVVGSGFFGLTVAERAASQLDKKVLIVERRNHLGGNAYSEAEPTTGIEVHKYGAHLFHTSNKRVWDYCNKFTDFTDYQHRVFAMHDGTAYQFPMGLGLINQFFGRYYSPDEARQLIKDQAGEFSPEEAQNLEEKAISLIGRPLYEAFIRDYTAKQWQTDPKELPAANITRLPVRYTFNNRYFNDTYEGLPVDGYAAWLENMADHDNIEVRLDTDWFEVREELRAESPDAPVVYTGPLDRYFDFAEGELGWRTLDFDLEVLNTGDFQGTPVMNYNDADVDYTRIHEFRHFHPERKDKYPKDKTVIMKEYSRFADKGDEPYYPINTPEDRTKLEAYRKLAAQESKDNKVLFGGRLGTYQYLDMHMAIASALSMFDNKLAPFWNEGKALEQERGH
;
A
#
# COMPACT_ATOMS: atom_id res chain seq x y z
N MET A 1 17.25 24.20 -24.66
CA MET A 1 17.07 23.37 -23.44
C MET A 1 15.64 23.56 -22.97
N THR A 2 14.92 22.51 -22.70
CA THR A 2 13.51 22.59 -22.28
C THR A 2 13.49 22.90 -20.78
N SER A 3 13.03 24.09 -20.40
CA SER A 3 12.85 24.43 -19.00
C SER A 3 11.50 23.86 -18.51
N TYR A 4 11.49 23.23 -17.34
CA TYR A 4 10.29 22.71 -16.70
C TYR A 4 9.79 23.68 -15.61
N ASP A 5 8.48 23.71 -15.40
CA ASP A 5 7.84 24.45 -14.32
C ASP A 5 7.78 23.62 -13.02
N LEU A 6 7.89 22.28 -13.13
CA LEU A 6 7.86 21.34 -12.03
C LEU A 6 8.68 20.10 -12.35
N ILE A 7 9.43 19.59 -11.38
CA ILE A 7 10.08 18.29 -11.45
C ILE A 7 9.45 17.39 -10.38
N VAL A 8 8.95 16.22 -10.80
CA VAL A 8 8.39 15.20 -9.91
C VAL A 8 9.33 14.00 -9.89
N VAL A 9 9.80 13.61 -8.73
CA VAL A 9 10.69 12.47 -8.53
C VAL A 9 9.89 11.30 -7.99
N GLY A 10 9.71 10.28 -8.82
CA GLY A 10 8.89 9.10 -8.58
C GLY A 10 7.51 9.20 -9.21
N SER A 11 7.12 8.13 -9.89
CA SER A 11 5.90 8.00 -10.69
C SER A 11 4.81 7.16 -10.02
N GLY A 12 4.85 6.98 -8.69
CA GLY A 12 3.73 6.40 -7.94
C GLY A 12 2.48 7.28 -8.01
N PHE A 13 1.34 6.81 -7.50
CA PHE A 13 0.08 7.57 -7.54
C PHE A 13 0.20 8.99 -7.00
N PHE A 14 1.03 9.22 -5.99
CA PHE A 14 1.26 10.57 -5.48
C PHE A 14 1.91 11.48 -6.54
N GLY A 15 3.03 11.05 -7.10
CA GLY A 15 3.77 11.83 -8.09
C GLY A 15 2.98 12.07 -9.37
N LEU A 16 2.33 11.03 -9.90
CA LEU A 16 1.46 11.14 -11.07
C LEU A 16 0.29 12.09 -10.85
N THR A 17 -0.35 12.04 -9.68
CA THR A 17 -1.46 12.95 -9.35
C THR A 17 -0.99 14.41 -9.31
N VAL A 18 0.16 14.68 -8.70
CA VAL A 18 0.72 16.04 -8.66
C VAL A 18 1.07 16.53 -10.08
N ALA A 19 1.73 15.68 -10.88
CA ALA A 19 2.12 16.01 -12.24
C ALA A 19 0.90 16.32 -13.13
N GLU A 20 -0.09 15.43 -13.10
CA GLU A 20 -1.32 15.58 -13.87
C GLU A 20 -2.09 16.86 -13.46
N ARG A 21 -2.22 17.14 -12.16
CA ARG A 21 -2.87 18.39 -11.70
C ARG A 21 -2.12 19.63 -12.16
N ALA A 22 -0.80 19.66 -12.07
CA ALA A 22 -0.01 20.80 -12.50
C ALA A 22 -0.14 21.04 -14.03
N ALA A 23 -0.07 19.99 -14.81
CA ALA A 23 -0.21 20.06 -16.28
C ALA A 23 -1.63 20.44 -16.69
N SER A 24 -2.65 19.72 -16.20
CA SER A 24 -4.04 19.89 -16.66
C SER A 24 -4.75 21.13 -16.11
N GLN A 25 -4.42 21.59 -14.91
CA GLN A 25 -5.12 22.70 -14.27
C GLN A 25 -4.40 24.05 -14.46
N LEU A 26 -3.08 24.04 -14.58
CA LEU A 26 -2.28 25.26 -14.60
C LEU A 26 -1.34 25.33 -15.82
N ASP A 27 -1.51 24.44 -16.79
CA ASP A 27 -0.73 24.40 -18.05
C ASP A 27 0.79 24.40 -17.80
N LYS A 28 1.22 23.70 -16.70
CA LYS A 28 2.63 23.65 -16.31
C LYS A 28 3.35 22.53 -17.06
N LYS A 29 4.59 22.81 -17.49
CA LYS A 29 5.48 21.81 -18.05
C LYS A 29 6.13 21.01 -16.93
N VAL A 30 5.85 19.72 -16.88
CA VAL A 30 6.26 18.81 -15.81
C VAL A 30 7.22 17.76 -16.35
N LEU A 31 8.32 17.56 -15.64
CA LEU A 31 9.19 16.41 -15.82
C LEU A 31 8.95 15.42 -14.69
N ILE A 32 8.65 14.17 -15.05
CA ILE A 32 8.65 13.04 -14.11
C ILE A 32 9.96 12.27 -14.31
N VAL A 33 10.70 12.07 -13.23
CA VAL A 33 11.91 11.24 -13.18
C VAL A 33 11.59 9.97 -12.40
N GLU A 34 11.69 8.82 -13.03
CA GLU A 34 11.40 7.52 -12.44
C GLU A 34 12.59 6.57 -12.58
N ARG A 35 13.01 5.98 -11.46
CA ARG A 35 14.15 5.07 -11.41
C ARG A 35 13.89 3.73 -12.11
N ARG A 36 12.64 3.26 -12.08
CA ARG A 36 12.21 2.02 -12.71
C ARG A 36 11.93 2.21 -14.21
N ASN A 37 11.85 1.11 -14.92
CA ASN A 37 11.50 1.07 -16.35
C ASN A 37 9.98 1.13 -16.62
N HIS A 38 9.18 1.49 -15.62
CA HIS A 38 7.73 1.59 -15.70
C HIS A 38 7.20 2.66 -14.72
N LEU A 39 6.01 3.16 -15.00
CA LEU A 39 5.25 4.04 -14.11
C LEU A 39 4.63 3.28 -12.92
N GLY A 40 4.19 4.01 -11.90
CA GLY A 40 3.28 3.54 -10.86
C GLY A 40 3.91 3.05 -9.58
N GLY A 41 5.24 3.01 -9.50
CA GLY A 41 5.89 2.48 -8.29
C GLY A 41 5.42 1.06 -7.99
N ASN A 42 4.99 0.79 -6.76
CA ASN A 42 4.53 -0.55 -6.37
C ASN A 42 3.13 -0.92 -6.89
N ALA A 43 2.35 0.03 -7.41
CA ALA A 43 1.00 -0.25 -7.93
C ALA A 43 0.99 -0.82 -9.36
N TYR A 44 2.15 -1.02 -9.96
CA TYR A 44 2.27 -1.52 -11.33
C TYR A 44 1.79 -2.97 -11.49
N SER A 45 1.07 -3.22 -12.58
CA SER A 45 0.67 -4.57 -13.01
C SER A 45 1.07 -4.80 -14.47
N GLU A 46 1.26 -6.06 -14.82
CA GLU A 46 1.62 -6.49 -16.19
C GLU A 46 1.00 -7.86 -16.50
N ALA A 47 0.81 -8.15 -17.78
CA ALA A 47 0.38 -9.48 -18.20
C ALA A 47 1.54 -10.47 -18.07
N GLU A 48 1.31 -11.63 -17.42
CA GLU A 48 2.30 -12.71 -17.42
C GLU A 48 2.42 -13.26 -18.87
N PRO A 49 3.65 -13.33 -19.42
CA PRO A 49 3.85 -13.52 -20.86
C PRO A 49 3.29 -14.84 -21.42
N THR A 50 3.22 -15.90 -20.60
CA THR A 50 2.80 -17.26 -21.03
C THR A 50 1.29 -17.42 -21.00
N THR A 51 0.63 -16.78 -20.05
CA THR A 51 -0.80 -16.98 -19.76
C THR A 51 -1.67 -15.78 -20.16
N GLY A 52 -1.08 -14.59 -20.26
CA GLY A 52 -1.81 -13.34 -20.44
C GLY A 52 -2.62 -12.93 -19.19
N ILE A 53 -2.45 -13.61 -18.06
CA ILE A 53 -3.08 -13.25 -16.80
C ILE A 53 -2.35 -12.03 -16.24
N GLU A 54 -3.12 -10.99 -15.89
CA GLU A 54 -2.55 -9.79 -15.28
C GLU A 54 -2.04 -10.10 -13.87
N VAL A 55 -0.79 -9.74 -13.59
CA VAL A 55 -0.15 -9.92 -12.29
C VAL A 55 0.23 -8.56 -11.70
N HIS A 56 0.01 -8.38 -10.41
CA HIS A 56 0.47 -7.20 -9.67
C HIS A 56 1.91 -7.46 -9.22
N LYS A 57 2.86 -6.84 -9.90
CA LYS A 57 4.30 -7.17 -9.79
C LYS A 57 4.88 -7.06 -8.38
N TYR A 58 4.34 -6.16 -7.56
CA TYR A 58 4.84 -5.84 -6.22
C TYR A 58 3.81 -6.15 -5.12
N GLY A 59 3.05 -7.24 -5.29
CA GLY A 59 1.97 -7.61 -4.38
C GLY A 59 0.61 -7.05 -4.79
N ALA A 60 -0.45 -7.67 -4.31
CA ALA A 60 -1.81 -7.29 -4.68
C ALA A 60 -2.12 -5.85 -4.28
N HIS A 61 -2.51 -5.05 -5.26
CA HIS A 61 -3.00 -3.70 -5.10
C HIS A 61 -4.50 -3.67 -5.38
N LEU A 62 -5.29 -3.25 -4.41
CA LEU A 62 -6.75 -3.28 -4.43
C LEU A 62 -7.25 -1.87 -4.18
N PHE A 63 -7.93 -1.30 -5.18
CA PHE A 63 -8.39 0.08 -5.04
C PHE A 63 -9.73 0.12 -4.32
N HIS A 64 -9.79 0.90 -3.25
CA HIS A 64 -10.99 1.15 -2.47
C HIS A 64 -10.95 2.57 -1.89
N THR A 65 -12.08 3.18 -1.68
CA THR A 65 -12.19 4.50 -1.04
C THR A 65 -13.61 4.83 -0.64
N SER A 66 -13.78 5.60 0.42
CA SER A 66 -15.04 6.30 0.73
C SER A 66 -14.98 7.78 0.38
N ASN A 67 -13.83 8.27 -0.11
CA ASN A 67 -13.64 9.64 -0.53
C ASN A 67 -14.13 9.85 -1.97
N LYS A 68 -15.31 10.46 -2.11
CA LYS A 68 -15.92 10.72 -3.42
C LYS A 68 -15.02 11.57 -4.34
N ARG A 69 -14.27 12.53 -3.81
CA ARG A 69 -13.34 13.35 -4.61
C ARG A 69 -12.25 12.51 -5.25
N VAL A 70 -11.68 11.58 -4.49
CA VAL A 70 -10.67 10.64 -5.00
C VAL A 70 -11.28 9.72 -6.05
N TRP A 71 -12.46 9.16 -5.77
CA TRP A 71 -13.16 8.30 -6.73
C TRP A 71 -13.45 9.01 -8.04
N ASP A 72 -14.04 10.22 -7.99
CA ASP A 72 -14.34 11.02 -9.19
C ASP A 72 -13.06 11.42 -9.96
N TYR A 73 -11.95 11.62 -9.26
CA TYR A 73 -10.66 11.91 -9.86
C TYR A 73 -10.12 10.70 -10.61
N CYS A 74 -10.11 9.54 -9.99
CA CYS A 74 -9.59 8.31 -10.59
C CYS A 74 -10.40 7.88 -11.84
N ASN A 75 -11.73 8.04 -11.81
CA ASN A 75 -12.61 7.74 -12.94
C ASN A 75 -12.42 8.63 -14.18
N LYS A 76 -11.52 9.61 -14.13
CA LYS A 76 -11.10 10.35 -15.34
C LYS A 76 -10.09 9.58 -16.19
N PHE A 77 -9.42 8.59 -15.60
CA PHE A 77 -8.27 7.90 -16.19
C PHE A 77 -8.52 6.41 -16.40
N THR A 78 -9.46 5.83 -15.67
CA THR A 78 -9.83 4.42 -15.80
C THR A 78 -11.27 4.20 -15.36
N ASP A 79 -11.90 3.18 -15.93
CA ASP A 79 -13.12 2.59 -15.39
C ASP A 79 -12.74 1.49 -14.39
N PHE A 80 -13.62 1.23 -13.43
CA PHE A 80 -13.43 0.18 -12.42
C PHE A 80 -14.42 -0.97 -12.64
N THR A 81 -13.95 -2.19 -12.36
CA THR A 81 -14.79 -3.37 -12.29
C THR A 81 -15.67 -3.31 -11.02
N ASP A 82 -16.63 -4.23 -10.91
CA ASP A 82 -17.42 -4.45 -9.69
C ASP A 82 -16.74 -5.41 -8.70
N TYR A 83 -15.43 -5.59 -8.81
CA TYR A 83 -14.66 -6.47 -7.96
C TYR A 83 -14.79 -6.08 -6.49
N GLN A 84 -15.09 -7.08 -5.66
CA GLN A 84 -15.14 -6.96 -4.21
C GLN A 84 -14.14 -7.91 -3.58
N HIS A 85 -13.21 -7.37 -2.82
CA HIS A 85 -12.17 -8.17 -2.22
C HIS A 85 -12.70 -9.07 -1.10
N ARG A 86 -12.34 -10.36 -1.22
CA ARG A 86 -12.60 -11.40 -0.21
C ARG A 86 -11.31 -12.14 0.05
N VAL A 87 -11.08 -12.45 1.32
CA VAL A 87 -9.89 -13.17 1.78
C VAL A 87 -10.34 -14.41 2.52
N PHE A 88 -9.59 -15.48 2.35
CA PHE A 88 -9.71 -16.68 3.17
C PHE A 88 -8.43 -16.87 3.98
N ALA A 89 -8.54 -17.60 5.08
CA ALA A 89 -7.42 -17.96 5.95
C ALA A 89 -7.34 -19.48 6.06
N MET A 90 -6.20 -20.05 5.71
CA MET A 90 -5.90 -21.47 5.93
C MET A 90 -5.41 -21.69 7.34
N HIS A 91 -6.03 -22.62 8.06
CA HIS A 91 -5.59 -23.07 9.37
C HIS A 91 -5.94 -24.54 9.53
N ASP A 92 -4.94 -25.34 9.91
CA ASP A 92 -5.06 -26.80 10.12
C ASP A 92 -5.78 -27.51 8.94
N GLY A 93 -5.33 -27.20 7.71
CA GLY A 93 -5.89 -27.78 6.47
C GLY A 93 -7.31 -27.34 6.12
N THR A 94 -7.87 -26.37 6.83
CA THR A 94 -9.24 -25.86 6.60
C THR A 94 -9.21 -24.40 6.18
N ALA A 95 -9.96 -24.05 5.12
CA ALA A 95 -10.11 -22.67 4.68
C ALA A 95 -11.28 -21.99 5.40
N TYR A 96 -10.99 -20.89 6.07
CA TYR A 96 -11.96 -20.07 6.79
C TYR A 96 -12.19 -18.75 6.09
N GLN A 97 -13.43 -18.28 6.12
CA GLN A 97 -13.81 -16.98 5.57
C GLN A 97 -13.24 -15.83 6.42
N PHE A 98 -12.49 -14.92 5.81
CA PHE A 98 -11.95 -13.72 6.46
C PHE A 98 -12.63 -12.46 5.88
N PRO A 99 -12.72 -11.33 6.58
CA PRO A 99 -12.29 -11.05 7.95
C PRO A 99 -13.13 -11.80 9.00
N MET A 100 -12.64 -11.80 10.24
CA MET A 100 -13.23 -12.52 11.38
C MET A 100 -14.69 -12.09 11.62
N GLY A 101 -15.62 -12.94 11.27
CA GLY A 101 -17.06 -12.69 11.33
C GLY A 101 -17.85 -13.93 11.75
N LEU A 102 -19.20 -13.85 11.72
CA LEU A 102 -20.06 -14.98 12.12
C LEU A 102 -19.77 -16.25 11.32
N GLY A 103 -19.42 -16.14 10.03
CA GLY A 103 -19.06 -17.31 9.22
C GLY A 103 -17.86 -18.05 9.76
N LEU A 104 -16.77 -17.32 10.04
CA LEU A 104 -15.56 -17.89 10.64
C LEU A 104 -15.83 -18.44 12.05
N ILE A 105 -16.49 -17.67 12.91
CA ILE A 105 -16.80 -18.09 14.29
C ILE A 105 -17.60 -19.38 14.30
N ASN A 106 -18.67 -19.45 13.50
CA ASN A 106 -19.54 -20.62 13.45
C ASN A 106 -18.80 -21.87 12.91
N GLN A 107 -17.99 -21.69 11.87
CA GLN A 107 -17.19 -22.76 11.31
C GLN A 107 -16.12 -23.25 12.29
N PHE A 108 -15.38 -22.35 12.94
CA PHE A 108 -14.28 -22.66 13.84
C PHE A 108 -14.76 -23.39 15.11
N PHE A 109 -15.85 -22.92 15.71
CA PHE A 109 -16.41 -23.54 16.91
C PHE A 109 -17.41 -24.67 16.61
N GLY A 110 -17.66 -25.00 15.35
CA GLY A 110 -18.46 -26.16 14.95
C GLY A 110 -19.95 -26.08 15.30
N ARG A 111 -20.50 -24.88 15.55
CA ARG A 111 -21.93 -24.68 15.79
C ARG A 111 -22.40 -23.30 15.35
N TYR A 112 -23.73 -23.18 15.20
CA TYR A 112 -24.35 -21.90 14.95
C TYR A 112 -24.40 -21.06 16.23
N TYR A 113 -23.92 -19.81 16.12
CA TYR A 113 -24.08 -18.75 17.11
C TYR A 113 -24.83 -17.59 16.45
N SER A 114 -25.86 -17.10 17.13
CA SER A 114 -26.45 -15.80 16.79
C SER A 114 -25.44 -14.66 17.08
N PRO A 115 -25.66 -13.44 16.56
CA PRO A 115 -24.79 -12.31 16.84
C PRO A 115 -24.52 -12.07 18.31
N ASP A 116 -25.54 -12.20 19.18
CA ASP A 116 -25.41 -11.95 20.62
C ASP A 116 -24.70 -13.11 21.33
N GLU A 117 -24.97 -14.36 20.95
CA GLU A 117 -24.23 -15.51 21.46
C GLU A 117 -22.73 -15.44 21.07
N ALA A 118 -22.44 -15.01 19.84
CA ALA A 118 -21.04 -14.83 19.40
C ALA A 118 -20.35 -13.70 20.18
N ARG A 119 -21.02 -12.57 20.46
CA ARG A 119 -20.48 -11.52 21.32
C ARG A 119 -20.19 -12.02 22.72
N GLN A 120 -21.09 -12.80 23.30
CA GLN A 120 -20.90 -13.37 24.63
C GLN A 120 -19.75 -14.37 24.64
N LEU A 121 -19.66 -15.26 23.64
CA LEU A 121 -18.55 -16.21 23.49
C LEU A 121 -17.20 -15.50 23.45
N ILE A 122 -17.06 -14.47 22.59
CA ILE A 122 -15.80 -13.71 22.49
C ILE A 122 -15.48 -13.02 23.82
N LYS A 123 -16.48 -12.39 24.46
CA LYS A 123 -16.29 -11.73 25.74
C LYS A 123 -15.81 -12.69 26.82
N ASP A 124 -16.40 -13.91 26.89
CA ASP A 124 -16.03 -14.92 27.86
C ASP A 124 -14.61 -15.44 27.66
N GLN A 125 -14.18 -15.57 26.38
CA GLN A 125 -12.84 -16.03 26.04
C GLN A 125 -11.76 -14.94 26.11
N ALA A 126 -12.14 -13.68 25.96
CA ALA A 126 -11.23 -12.53 26.02
C ALA A 126 -10.86 -12.13 27.48
N GLY A 127 -11.51 -12.70 28.48
CA GLY A 127 -11.33 -12.33 29.90
C GLY A 127 -9.99 -12.73 30.53
N GLU A 128 -9.05 -13.32 29.76
CA GLU A 128 -7.73 -13.73 30.28
C GLU A 128 -6.83 -12.52 30.58
N PHE A 129 -6.90 -11.46 29.76
CA PHE A 129 -6.15 -10.22 29.93
C PHE A 129 -7.06 -8.99 29.88
N SER A 130 -6.68 -7.93 30.59
CA SER A 130 -7.28 -6.61 30.43
C SER A 130 -6.68 -5.89 29.21
N PRO A 131 -7.50 -5.35 28.29
CA PRO A 131 -6.98 -4.62 27.14
C PRO A 131 -6.12 -3.40 27.49
N GLU A 132 -6.39 -2.76 28.64
CA GLU A 132 -5.68 -1.57 29.13
C GLU A 132 -4.32 -1.94 29.76
N GLU A 133 -4.17 -3.16 30.27
CA GLU A 133 -2.99 -3.64 30.98
C GLU A 133 -2.07 -4.52 30.12
N ALA A 134 -2.48 -4.83 28.88
CA ALA A 134 -1.73 -5.68 27.96
C ALA A 134 -0.33 -5.11 27.69
N GLN A 135 0.70 -5.93 27.94
CA GLN A 135 2.11 -5.54 27.84
C GLN A 135 2.67 -5.72 26.43
N ASN A 136 2.09 -6.61 25.65
CA ASN A 136 2.57 -6.99 24.33
C ASN A 136 1.39 -7.28 23.37
N LEU A 137 1.71 -7.57 22.10
CA LEU A 137 0.72 -7.83 21.07
C LEU A 137 -0.12 -9.09 21.37
N GLU A 138 0.49 -10.17 21.88
CA GLU A 138 -0.24 -11.40 22.25
C GLU A 138 -1.32 -11.11 23.27
N GLU A 139 -0.97 -10.52 24.41
CA GLU A 139 -1.91 -10.19 25.48
C GLU A 139 -3.03 -9.26 24.99
N LYS A 140 -2.67 -8.26 24.18
CA LYS A 140 -3.63 -7.34 23.58
C LYS A 140 -4.60 -8.06 22.63
N ALA A 141 -4.10 -8.93 21.77
CA ALA A 141 -4.92 -9.69 20.83
C ALA A 141 -5.88 -10.65 21.59
N ILE A 142 -5.36 -11.41 22.55
CA ILE A 142 -6.18 -12.31 23.38
C ILE A 142 -7.28 -11.53 24.13
N SER A 143 -6.98 -10.36 24.66
CA SER A 143 -7.97 -9.51 25.32
C SER A 143 -9.09 -9.00 24.39
N LEU A 144 -8.89 -9.05 23.07
CA LEU A 144 -9.86 -8.60 22.07
C LEU A 144 -10.70 -9.73 21.48
N ILE A 145 -10.11 -10.92 21.26
CA ILE A 145 -10.76 -12.01 20.51
C ILE A 145 -10.73 -13.37 21.22
N GLY A 146 -10.04 -13.47 22.35
CA GLY A 146 -9.82 -14.72 23.07
C GLY A 146 -8.68 -15.57 22.50
N ARG A 147 -8.12 -16.43 23.35
CA ARG A 147 -6.97 -17.28 23.03
C ARG A 147 -7.20 -18.22 21.83
N PRO A 148 -8.33 -18.92 21.70
CA PRO A 148 -8.50 -19.87 20.58
C PRO A 148 -8.41 -19.19 19.19
N LEU A 149 -9.05 -18.05 19.02
CA LEU A 149 -8.99 -17.31 17.74
C LEU A 149 -7.63 -16.64 17.52
N TYR A 150 -6.99 -16.18 18.60
CA TYR A 150 -5.63 -15.65 18.54
C TYR A 150 -4.65 -16.72 18.05
N GLU A 151 -4.64 -17.90 18.66
CA GLU A 151 -3.73 -18.99 18.29
C GLU A 151 -3.96 -19.50 16.87
N ALA A 152 -5.21 -19.59 16.43
CA ALA A 152 -5.54 -20.07 15.10
C ALA A 152 -5.26 -19.06 13.97
N PHE A 153 -5.51 -17.77 14.21
CA PHE A 153 -5.56 -16.80 13.11
C PHE A 153 -4.61 -15.61 13.22
N ILE A 154 -3.98 -15.39 14.37
CA ILE A 154 -3.16 -14.20 14.60
C ILE A 154 -1.71 -14.55 14.93
N ARG A 155 -1.47 -15.47 15.85
CA ARG A 155 -0.14 -15.74 16.41
C ARG A 155 0.92 -16.00 15.34
N ASP A 156 0.75 -17.07 14.60
CA ASP A 156 1.80 -17.55 13.68
C ASP A 156 1.84 -16.71 12.41
N TYR A 157 0.69 -16.21 11.96
CA TYR A 157 0.64 -15.24 10.86
C TYR A 157 1.41 -13.95 11.21
N THR A 158 1.19 -13.42 12.41
CA THR A 158 1.89 -12.22 12.89
C THR A 158 3.38 -12.48 13.07
N ALA A 159 3.75 -13.65 13.62
CA ALA A 159 5.15 -14.03 13.78
C ALA A 159 5.87 -14.09 12.43
N LYS A 160 5.26 -14.65 11.38
CA LYS A 160 5.79 -14.67 10.02
C LYS A 160 5.87 -13.26 9.43
N GLN A 161 4.80 -12.49 9.56
CA GLN A 161 4.73 -11.14 9.00
C GLN A 161 5.76 -10.19 9.62
N TRP A 162 6.02 -10.31 10.92
CA TRP A 162 6.96 -9.45 11.66
C TRP A 162 8.32 -10.09 11.89
N GLN A 163 8.47 -11.39 11.61
CA GLN A 163 9.66 -12.16 11.94
C GLN A 163 10.10 -11.98 13.41
N THR A 164 9.10 -11.88 14.27
CA THR A 164 9.26 -11.58 15.71
C THR A 164 8.12 -12.25 16.47
N ASP A 165 8.42 -12.84 17.62
CA ASP A 165 7.38 -13.39 18.48
C ASP A 165 6.39 -12.28 18.88
N PRO A 166 5.06 -12.49 18.76
CA PRO A 166 4.05 -11.52 19.21
C PRO A 166 4.20 -11.05 20.65
N LYS A 167 4.84 -11.85 21.52
CA LYS A 167 5.17 -11.48 22.90
C LYS A 167 6.23 -10.39 23.00
N GLU A 168 7.06 -10.24 21.97
CA GLU A 168 8.12 -9.22 21.89
C GLU A 168 7.65 -7.97 21.15
N LEU A 169 6.48 -8.03 20.50
CA LEU A 169 5.90 -6.89 19.79
C LEU A 169 5.10 -5.99 20.72
N PRO A 170 5.20 -4.65 20.60
CA PRO A 170 4.39 -3.74 21.40
C PRO A 170 2.90 -3.95 21.24
N ALA A 171 2.13 -3.84 22.33
CA ALA A 171 0.67 -3.89 22.30
C ALA A 171 0.04 -2.86 21.35
N ALA A 172 0.71 -1.72 21.15
CA ALA A 172 0.29 -0.67 20.24
C ALA A 172 0.30 -1.07 18.74
N ASN A 173 0.99 -2.16 18.37
CA ASN A 173 0.97 -2.68 17.00
C ASN A 173 -0.40 -3.26 16.62
N ILE A 174 -1.21 -3.60 17.62
CA ILE A 174 -2.58 -4.05 17.44
C ILE A 174 -3.52 -3.21 18.31
N THR A 175 -4.13 -2.21 17.70
CA THR A 175 -5.06 -1.32 18.43
C THR A 175 -6.47 -1.89 18.50
N ARG A 176 -6.84 -2.68 17.48
CA ARG A 176 -8.15 -3.35 17.38
C ARG A 176 -8.05 -4.56 16.45
N LEU A 177 -8.79 -5.61 16.80
CA LEU A 177 -9.12 -6.71 15.90
C LEU A 177 -10.63 -6.65 15.67
N PRO A 178 -11.09 -6.17 14.52
CA PRO A 178 -12.52 -6.01 14.28
C PRO A 178 -13.16 -7.37 14.10
N VAL A 179 -13.97 -7.79 15.07
CA VAL A 179 -14.88 -8.92 14.93
C VAL A 179 -16.19 -8.40 14.37
N ARG A 180 -16.62 -8.96 13.25
CA ARG A 180 -17.90 -8.61 12.61
C ARG A 180 -18.96 -9.62 13.02
N TYR A 181 -19.95 -9.18 13.76
CA TYR A 181 -21.07 -10.05 14.18
C TYR A 181 -22.15 -10.12 13.08
N THR A 182 -21.70 -10.30 11.85
CA THR A 182 -22.50 -10.46 10.64
C THR A 182 -21.85 -11.48 9.71
N PHE A 183 -22.57 -11.95 8.70
CA PHE A 183 -22.02 -12.79 7.62
C PHE A 183 -21.41 -12.00 6.46
N ASN A 184 -21.26 -10.68 6.60
CA ASN A 184 -20.58 -9.87 5.59
C ASN A 184 -19.08 -10.18 5.57
N ASN A 185 -18.61 -10.76 4.46
CA ASN A 185 -17.24 -11.18 4.25
C ASN A 185 -16.46 -10.26 3.28
N ARG A 186 -17.00 -9.09 2.91
CA ARG A 186 -16.22 -8.09 2.17
C ARG A 186 -15.04 -7.65 3.04
N TYR A 187 -13.85 -7.60 2.43
CA TYR A 187 -12.65 -7.19 3.17
C TYR A 187 -12.72 -5.70 3.56
N PHE A 188 -13.02 -4.83 2.61
CA PHE A 188 -13.18 -3.39 2.83
C PHE A 188 -14.62 -3.02 3.17
N ASN A 189 -14.79 -1.92 3.91
CA ASN A 189 -16.09 -1.32 4.24
C ASN A 189 -16.34 -0.03 3.46
N ASP A 190 -15.47 0.29 2.50
CA ASP A 190 -15.54 1.51 1.72
C ASP A 190 -16.74 1.53 0.76
N THR A 191 -17.15 2.76 0.42
CA THR A 191 -18.29 2.99 -0.49
C THR A 191 -17.97 2.53 -1.91
N TYR A 192 -16.73 2.75 -2.35
CA TYR A 192 -16.24 2.44 -3.68
C TYR A 192 -15.10 1.43 -3.57
N GLU A 193 -15.13 0.42 -4.44
CA GLU A 193 -14.14 -0.63 -4.51
C GLU A 193 -14.15 -1.19 -5.93
N GLY A 194 -12.99 -1.53 -6.47
CA GLY A 194 -12.87 -2.15 -7.79
C GLY A 194 -11.43 -2.26 -8.23
N LEU A 195 -11.21 -2.94 -9.35
CA LEU A 195 -9.93 -2.98 -10.04
C LEU A 195 -10.04 -2.22 -11.37
N PRO A 196 -8.98 -1.57 -11.84
CA PRO A 196 -9.01 -0.89 -13.14
C PRO A 196 -9.30 -1.89 -14.26
N VAL A 197 -10.28 -1.58 -15.12
CA VAL A 197 -10.76 -2.49 -16.18
C VAL A 197 -9.63 -2.91 -17.12
N ASP A 198 -8.71 -2.00 -17.45
CA ASP A 198 -7.57 -2.26 -18.33
C ASP A 198 -6.25 -2.50 -17.58
N GLY A 199 -6.31 -2.66 -16.26
CA GLY A 199 -5.16 -2.88 -15.39
C GLY A 199 -4.51 -1.60 -14.91
N TYR A 200 -3.61 -1.77 -13.92
CA TYR A 200 -2.93 -0.62 -13.33
C TYR A 200 -1.98 0.08 -14.28
N ALA A 201 -1.25 -0.65 -15.13
CA ALA A 201 -0.33 -0.02 -16.08
C ALA A 201 -1.05 0.99 -16.98
N ALA A 202 -2.17 0.61 -17.58
CA ALA A 202 -2.96 1.50 -18.44
C ALA A 202 -3.51 2.72 -17.67
N TRP A 203 -3.99 2.53 -16.44
CA TRP A 203 -4.43 3.64 -15.60
C TRP A 203 -3.31 4.66 -15.35
N LEU A 204 -2.12 4.18 -15.00
CA LEU A 204 -0.96 5.02 -14.70
C LEU A 204 -0.44 5.75 -15.96
N GLU A 205 -0.45 5.07 -17.11
CA GLU A 205 -0.12 5.65 -18.40
C GLU A 205 -1.12 6.76 -18.77
N ASN A 206 -2.43 6.53 -18.59
CA ASN A 206 -3.46 7.54 -18.83
C ASN A 206 -3.31 8.78 -17.95
N MET A 207 -2.81 8.62 -16.70
CA MET A 207 -2.51 9.77 -15.84
C MET A 207 -1.31 10.60 -16.33
N ALA A 208 -0.35 9.97 -16.99
CA ALA A 208 0.82 10.63 -17.56
C ALA A 208 0.60 11.15 -19.00
N ASP A 209 -0.47 10.73 -19.67
CA ASP A 209 -0.77 11.09 -21.06
C ASP A 209 -1.28 12.55 -21.16
N HIS A 210 -0.32 13.48 -21.21
CA HIS A 210 -0.58 14.91 -21.38
C HIS A 210 0.60 15.59 -22.07
N ASP A 211 0.33 16.48 -23.02
CA ASP A 211 1.37 17.17 -23.82
C ASP A 211 2.42 17.92 -22.98
N ASN A 212 2.05 18.34 -21.79
CA ASN A 212 2.93 19.05 -20.86
C ASN A 212 3.64 18.13 -19.86
N ILE A 213 3.50 16.80 -19.95
CA ILE A 213 4.19 15.84 -19.07
C ILE A 213 5.23 15.08 -19.88
N GLU A 214 6.49 15.24 -19.51
CA GLU A 214 7.60 14.40 -19.98
C GLU A 214 7.93 13.37 -18.91
N VAL A 215 8.13 12.12 -19.31
CA VAL A 215 8.52 11.03 -18.41
C VAL A 215 9.90 10.52 -18.80
N ARG A 216 10.82 10.46 -17.85
CA ARG A 216 12.12 9.79 -17.98
C ARG A 216 12.17 8.60 -17.06
N LEU A 217 12.00 7.41 -17.64
CA LEU A 217 12.18 6.13 -16.98
C LEU A 217 13.67 5.76 -16.89
N ASP A 218 13.99 4.71 -16.13
CA ASP A 218 15.37 4.22 -15.93
C ASP A 218 16.35 5.34 -15.52
N THR A 219 15.85 6.35 -14.79
CA THR A 219 16.60 7.54 -14.42
C THR A 219 16.59 7.76 -12.91
N ASP A 220 17.74 7.64 -12.26
CA ASP A 220 17.88 7.95 -10.85
C ASP A 220 18.07 9.47 -10.64
N TRP A 221 17.21 10.06 -9.83
CA TRP A 221 17.25 11.47 -9.47
C TRP A 221 18.65 11.95 -9.02
N PHE A 222 19.34 11.15 -8.23
CA PHE A 222 20.63 11.53 -7.67
C PHE A 222 21.76 11.58 -8.71
N GLU A 223 21.56 10.95 -9.87
CA GLU A 223 22.50 11.02 -11.00
C GLU A 223 22.29 12.25 -11.88
N VAL A 224 21.04 12.75 -11.94
CA VAL A 224 20.65 13.82 -12.88
C VAL A 224 20.25 15.13 -12.21
N ARG A 225 20.15 15.18 -10.88
CA ARG A 225 19.61 16.35 -10.15
C ARG A 225 20.34 17.65 -10.40
N GLU A 226 21.67 17.62 -10.50
CA GLU A 226 22.48 18.83 -10.73
C GLU A 226 22.21 19.42 -12.11
N GLU A 227 22.15 18.57 -13.13
CA GLU A 227 21.81 18.96 -14.51
C GLU A 227 20.41 19.55 -14.57
N LEU A 228 19.42 18.83 -14.04
CA LEU A 228 18.00 19.26 -14.07
C LEU A 228 17.78 20.55 -13.28
N ARG A 229 18.46 20.73 -12.15
CA ARG A 229 18.43 21.98 -11.40
C ARG A 229 19.05 23.13 -12.16
N ALA A 230 20.13 22.90 -12.90
CA ALA A 230 20.74 23.92 -13.75
C ALA A 230 19.87 24.31 -14.94
N GLU A 231 19.14 23.34 -15.54
CA GLU A 231 18.21 23.58 -16.64
C GLU A 231 16.91 24.29 -16.20
N SER A 232 16.45 24.03 -14.98
CA SER A 232 15.20 24.55 -14.43
C SER A 232 15.38 25.07 -12.99
N PRO A 233 16.15 26.14 -12.79
CA PRO A 233 16.58 26.59 -11.46
C PRO A 233 15.43 27.10 -10.58
N ASP A 234 14.36 27.56 -11.17
CA ASP A 234 13.17 28.07 -10.47
C ASP A 234 12.09 27.03 -10.23
N ALA A 235 12.19 25.86 -10.87
CA ALA A 235 11.19 24.80 -10.75
C ALA A 235 11.18 24.21 -9.32
N PRO A 236 10.01 24.13 -8.65
CA PRO A 236 9.89 23.30 -7.49
C PRO A 236 10.13 21.84 -7.82
N VAL A 237 10.54 21.07 -6.80
CA VAL A 237 10.67 19.62 -6.90
C VAL A 237 9.70 18.97 -5.92
N VAL A 238 8.96 17.97 -6.39
CA VAL A 238 8.17 17.08 -5.52
C VAL A 238 8.87 15.73 -5.48
N TYR A 239 9.47 15.42 -4.33
CA TYR A 239 10.22 14.19 -4.11
C TYR A 239 9.36 13.15 -3.39
N THR A 240 9.24 11.95 -3.98
CA THR A 240 8.42 10.86 -3.44
C THR A 240 9.20 9.61 -3.08
N GLY A 241 10.54 9.65 -3.23
CA GLY A 241 11.44 8.57 -2.81
C GLY A 241 11.68 8.53 -1.30
N PRO A 242 12.50 7.58 -0.79
CA PRO A 242 12.80 7.48 0.64
C PRO A 242 13.38 8.78 1.20
N LEU A 243 12.79 9.24 2.31
CA LEU A 243 13.13 10.54 2.91
C LEU A 243 14.58 10.60 3.38
N ASP A 244 15.05 9.56 4.03
CA ASP A 244 16.42 9.42 4.52
C ASP A 244 17.47 9.42 3.38
N ARG A 245 17.15 8.76 2.27
CA ARG A 245 18.00 8.75 1.07
C ARG A 245 18.18 10.15 0.48
N TYR A 246 17.15 11.00 0.51
CA TYR A 246 17.28 12.37 0.02
C TYR A 246 18.38 13.16 0.73
N PHE A 247 18.52 12.94 2.02
CA PHE A 247 19.52 13.57 2.89
C PHE A 247 20.78 12.71 3.10
N ASP A 248 21.05 11.77 2.19
CA ASP A 248 22.23 10.89 2.26
C ASP A 248 22.39 10.19 3.62
N PHE A 249 21.25 9.79 4.22
CA PHE A 249 21.18 9.10 5.51
C PHE A 249 21.81 9.85 6.68
N ALA A 250 21.84 11.19 6.63
CA ALA A 250 22.51 12.04 7.62
C ALA A 250 22.07 11.81 9.08
N GLU A 251 20.81 11.42 9.30
CA GLU A 251 20.24 11.09 10.62
C GLU A 251 20.13 9.56 10.85
N GLY A 252 20.73 8.76 9.97
CA GLY A 252 20.65 7.30 9.94
C GLY A 252 19.48 6.77 9.13
N GLU A 253 19.54 5.47 8.80
CA GLU A 253 18.51 4.80 8.01
C GLU A 253 17.21 4.67 8.80
N LEU A 254 16.07 4.90 8.13
CA LEU A 254 14.72 4.63 8.64
C LEU A 254 14.38 3.15 8.43
N GLY A 255 13.74 2.52 9.41
CA GLY A 255 13.41 1.10 9.37
C GLY A 255 12.22 0.80 8.47
N TRP A 256 12.38 -0.15 7.56
CA TRP A 256 11.34 -0.61 6.65
C TRP A 256 11.15 -2.13 6.70
N ARG A 257 9.91 -2.55 6.46
CA ARG A 257 9.61 -3.92 6.04
C ARG A 257 9.68 -3.98 4.53
N THR A 258 10.13 -5.13 4.02
CA THR A 258 10.08 -5.47 2.59
C THR A 258 9.33 -6.77 2.36
N LEU A 259 8.99 -7.03 1.10
CA LEU A 259 8.31 -8.24 0.66
C LEU A 259 9.14 -8.91 -0.43
N ASP A 260 9.29 -10.22 -0.32
CA ASP A 260 9.77 -11.06 -1.40
C ASP A 260 8.61 -11.83 -2.03
N PHE A 261 8.67 -12.06 -3.33
CA PHE A 261 7.62 -12.69 -4.10
C PHE A 261 8.16 -13.85 -4.91
N ASP A 262 7.45 -14.96 -4.86
CA ASP A 262 7.71 -16.14 -5.71
C ASP A 262 6.52 -16.32 -6.66
N LEU A 263 6.72 -15.94 -7.93
CA LEU A 263 5.72 -16.00 -8.99
C LEU A 263 5.85 -17.30 -9.74
N GLU A 264 4.78 -18.09 -9.78
CA GLU A 264 4.75 -19.40 -10.43
C GLU A 264 3.60 -19.50 -11.44
N VAL A 265 3.89 -20.05 -12.62
CA VAL A 265 2.88 -20.51 -13.57
C VAL A 265 2.63 -22.00 -13.33
N LEU A 266 1.42 -22.36 -12.92
CA LEU A 266 1.02 -23.72 -12.62
C LEU A 266 0.26 -24.35 -13.77
N ASN A 267 0.47 -25.66 -14.00
CA ASN A 267 -0.27 -26.46 -14.98
C ASN A 267 -1.59 -26.97 -14.37
N THR A 268 -2.41 -26.05 -13.89
CA THR A 268 -3.77 -26.30 -13.41
C THR A 268 -4.63 -25.10 -13.76
N GLY A 269 -5.90 -25.30 -14.07
CA GLY A 269 -6.79 -24.20 -14.46
C GLY A 269 -7.21 -23.30 -13.30
N ASP A 270 -7.14 -23.81 -12.07
CA ASP A 270 -7.47 -23.09 -10.82
C ASP A 270 -6.74 -23.77 -9.67
N PHE A 271 -6.10 -23.00 -8.81
CA PHE A 271 -5.29 -23.52 -7.72
C PHE A 271 -5.99 -23.45 -6.35
N GLN A 272 -6.57 -22.30 -6.03
CA GLN A 272 -7.14 -22.07 -4.70
C GLN A 272 -8.59 -21.54 -4.69
N GLY A 273 -9.17 -21.23 -5.85
CA GLY A 273 -10.56 -20.82 -6.00
C GLY A 273 -10.89 -19.45 -5.42
N THR A 274 -9.88 -18.63 -5.12
CA THR A 274 -10.01 -17.31 -4.53
C THR A 274 -8.81 -16.43 -4.89
N PRO A 275 -8.97 -15.08 -4.98
CA PRO A 275 -7.84 -14.21 -5.29
C PRO A 275 -6.74 -14.22 -4.22
N VAL A 276 -7.10 -14.33 -2.93
CA VAL A 276 -6.13 -14.30 -1.83
C VAL A 276 -6.48 -15.34 -0.77
N MET A 277 -5.49 -16.14 -0.42
CA MET A 277 -5.53 -17.06 0.72
C MET A 277 -4.38 -16.71 1.67
N ASN A 278 -4.70 -16.36 2.92
CA ASN A 278 -3.72 -16.21 3.99
C ASN A 278 -3.38 -17.61 4.56
N TYR A 279 -2.13 -17.84 4.88
CA TYR A 279 -1.66 -19.08 5.52
C TYR A 279 -1.24 -18.76 6.94
N ASN A 280 -2.04 -19.22 7.89
CA ASN A 280 -1.90 -18.82 9.29
C ASN A 280 -0.99 -19.72 10.11
N ASP A 281 -0.73 -20.94 9.63
CA ASP A 281 0.06 -21.93 10.38
C ASP A 281 1.57 -21.69 10.20
N ALA A 282 2.36 -22.15 11.17
CA ALA A 282 3.81 -22.00 11.19
C ALA A 282 4.56 -22.98 10.28
N ASP A 283 3.87 -23.97 9.70
CA ASP A 283 4.45 -25.02 8.84
C ASP A 283 4.81 -24.52 7.42
N VAL A 284 4.39 -23.31 7.06
CA VAL A 284 4.75 -22.65 5.80
C VAL A 284 5.36 -21.27 6.06
N ASP A 285 6.34 -20.89 5.25
CA ASP A 285 7.10 -19.65 5.45
C ASP A 285 6.41 -18.41 4.86
N TYR A 286 5.58 -18.59 3.82
CA TYR A 286 4.83 -17.48 3.20
C TYR A 286 3.62 -17.09 4.03
N THR A 287 3.24 -15.82 3.93
CA THR A 287 2.08 -15.26 4.64
C THR A 287 0.79 -15.45 3.86
N ARG A 288 0.87 -15.41 2.51
CA ARG A 288 -0.29 -15.56 1.63
C ARG A 288 0.09 -16.03 0.24
N ILE A 289 -0.92 -16.54 -0.48
CA ILE A 289 -0.85 -16.78 -1.91
C ILE A 289 -1.89 -15.91 -2.60
N HIS A 290 -1.45 -15.23 -3.66
CA HIS A 290 -2.32 -14.56 -4.62
C HIS A 290 -2.52 -15.46 -5.81
N GLU A 291 -3.77 -15.66 -6.28
CA GLU A 291 -4.05 -16.30 -7.56
C GLU A 291 -4.71 -15.27 -8.49
N PHE A 292 -3.94 -14.78 -9.43
CA PHE A 292 -4.28 -13.58 -10.18
C PHE A 292 -5.47 -13.71 -11.12
N ARG A 293 -5.81 -14.91 -11.62
CA ARG A 293 -6.97 -15.10 -12.46
C ARG A 293 -8.31 -14.69 -11.82
N HIS A 294 -8.36 -14.69 -10.48
CA HIS A 294 -9.55 -14.36 -9.71
C HIS A 294 -9.70 -12.86 -9.44
N PHE A 295 -8.69 -12.04 -9.75
CA PHE A 295 -8.80 -10.58 -9.64
C PHE A 295 -9.66 -9.99 -10.77
N HIS A 296 -9.63 -10.62 -11.96
CA HIS A 296 -10.40 -10.21 -13.13
C HIS A 296 -11.30 -11.37 -13.62
N PRO A 297 -12.33 -11.75 -12.85
CA PRO A 297 -13.23 -12.86 -13.22
C PRO A 297 -13.99 -12.61 -14.53
N GLU A 298 -14.17 -11.35 -14.94
CA GLU A 298 -14.77 -10.94 -16.21
C GLU A 298 -13.91 -11.32 -17.42
N ARG A 299 -12.60 -11.55 -17.21
CA ARG A 299 -11.66 -11.97 -18.24
C ARG A 299 -11.46 -13.51 -18.31
N LYS A 300 -12.21 -14.30 -17.53
CA LYS A 300 -12.03 -15.76 -17.41
C LYS A 300 -11.96 -16.50 -18.73
N ASP A 301 -12.74 -16.06 -19.73
CA ASP A 301 -12.77 -16.70 -21.05
C ASP A 301 -11.55 -16.38 -21.93
N LYS A 302 -10.76 -15.38 -21.55
CA LYS A 302 -9.49 -14.99 -22.20
C LYS A 302 -8.31 -15.76 -21.61
N TYR A 303 -8.45 -16.32 -20.41
CA TYR A 303 -7.38 -17.00 -19.71
C TYR A 303 -7.27 -18.50 -20.09
N PRO A 304 -6.06 -19.10 -20.04
CA PRO A 304 -5.89 -20.53 -20.26
C PRO A 304 -6.77 -21.35 -19.30
N LYS A 305 -7.32 -22.46 -19.78
CA LYS A 305 -8.15 -23.36 -18.96
C LYS A 305 -7.34 -24.36 -18.16
N ASP A 306 -6.08 -24.56 -18.53
CA ASP A 306 -5.14 -25.55 -18.00
C ASP A 306 -3.95 -24.92 -17.26
N LYS A 307 -3.92 -23.59 -17.13
CA LYS A 307 -2.86 -22.87 -16.43
C LYS A 307 -3.41 -21.74 -15.56
N THR A 308 -2.74 -21.49 -14.46
CA THR A 308 -2.97 -20.30 -13.61
C THR A 308 -1.66 -19.71 -13.16
N VAL A 309 -1.71 -18.50 -12.61
CA VAL A 309 -0.55 -17.80 -12.04
C VAL A 309 -0.82 -17.55 -10.57
N ILE A 310 0.09 -18.01 -9.75
CA ILE A 310 0.11 -17.74 -8.31
C ILE A 310 1.34 -16.93 -7.92
N MET A 311 1.25 -16.24 -6.79
CA MET A 311 2.38 -15.56 -6.19
C MET A 311 2.35 -15.74 -4.67
N LYS A 312 3.41 -16.37 -4.15
CA LYS A 312 3.65 -16.48 -2.71
C LYS A 312 4.31 -15.22 -2.20
N GLU A 313 3.86 -14.74 -1.06
CA GLU A 313 4.36 -13.51 -0.42
C GLU A 313 5.08 -13.84 0.88
N TYR A 314 6.31 -13.35 1.00
CA TYR A 314 7.16 -13.48 2.19
C TYR A 314 7.45 -12.10 2.74
N SER A 315 7.31 -11.91 4.04
CA SER A 315 7.58 -10.63 4.69
C SER A 315 8.86 -10.71 5.51
N ARG A 316 9.75 -9.71 5.37
CA ARG A 316 10.97 -9.62 6.16
C ARG A 316 11.36 -8.17 6.47
N PHE A 317 12.34 -7.97 7.33
CA PHE A 317 12.98 -6.68 7.50
C PHE A 317 13.75 -6.32 6.22
N ALA A 318 13.70 -5.04 5.84
CA ALA A 318 14.46 -4.57 4.69
C ALA A 318 15.95 -4.45 5.05
N ASP A 319 16.79 -5.00 4.18
CA ASP A 319 18.21 -4.75 4.18
C ASP A 319 18.55 -3.52 3.33
N LYS A 320 19.79 -3.04 3.42
CA LYS A 320 20.25 -1.90 2.64
C LYS A 320 20.13 -2.19 1.13
N GLY A 321 19.36 -1.38 0.43
CA GLY A 321 19.13 -1.50 -1.01
C GLY A 321 17.84 -2.23 -1.38
N ASP A 322 17.14 -2.81 -0.42
CA ASP A 322 15.81 -3.38 -0.65
C ASP A 322 14.76 -2.30 -0.94
N GLU A 323 13.71 -2.72 -1.64
CA GLU A 323 12.55 -1.84 -1.84
C GLU A 323 11.77 -1.69 -0.53
N PRO A 324 11.52 -0.45 -0.07
CA PRO A 324 10.76 -0.21 1.15
C PRO A 324 9.26 -0.36 0.90
N TYR A 325 8.59 -1.19 1.72
CA TYR A 325 7.14 -1.41 1.65
C TYR A 325 6.38 -0.74 2.79
N TYR A 326 6.72 -1.08 4.03
CA TYR A 326 5.99 -0.61 5.21
C TYR A 326 6.95 -0.03 6.25
N PRO A 327 6.69 1.19 6.77
CA PRO A 327 7.51 1.77 7.84
C PRO A 327 7.34 0.96 9.13
N ILE A 328 8.45 0.70 9.84
CA ILE A 328 8.43 -0.04 11.11
C ILE A 328 7.96 0.85 12.26
N ASN A 329 8.31 2.14 12.22
CA ASN A 329 7.90 3.13 13.20
C ASN A 329 8.34 2.83 14.66
N THR A 330 9.55 2.31 14.85
CA THR A 330 10.10 2.16 16.19
C THR A 330 10.26 3.53 16.91
N PRO A 331 10.46 3.58 18.23
CA PRO A 331 10.79 4.83 18.92
C PRO A 331 12.05 5.51 18.36
N GLU A 332 13.03 4.72 17.93
CA GLU A 332 14.25 5.22 17.28
C GLU A 332 13.94 5.84 15.91
N ASP A 333 13.16 5.14 15.07
CA ASP A 333 12.72 5.67 13.78
C ASP A 333 11.96 6.98 13.91
N ARG A 334 11.10 7.11 14.92
CA ARG A 334 10.36 8.36 15.17
C ARG A 334 11.31 9.52 15.51
N THR A 335 12.38 9.26 16.27
CA THR A 335 13.37 10.27 16.60
C THR A 335 14.12 10.73 15.34
N LYS A 336 14.56 9.78 14.50
CA LYS A 336 15.20 10.08 13.21
C LYS A 336 14.25 10.83 12.29
N LEU A 337 12.99 10.40 12.21
CA LEU A 337 11.97 11.04 11.39
C LEU A 337 11.73 12.51 11.75
N GLU A 338 11.70 12.83 13.05
CA GLU A 338 11.58 14.22 13.51
C GLU A 338 12.78 15.09 13.09
N ALA A 339 13.99 14.52 13.07
CA ALA A 339 15.16 15.21 12.54
C ALA A 339 15.05 15.44 11.02
N TYR A 340 14.67 14.41 10.26
CA TYR A 340 14.44 14.52 8.81
C TYR A 340 13.32 15.51 8.45
N ARG A 341 12.25 15.58 9.21
CA ARG A 341 11.17 16.56 9.01
C ARG A 341 11.66 18.01 9.16
N LYS A 342 12.61 18.27 10.05
CA LYS A 342 13.24 19.60 10.18
C LYS A 342 14.10 19.91 8.96
N LEU A 343 14.89 18.94 8.49
CA LEU A 343 15.68 19.09 7.27
C LEU A 343 14.77 19.31 6.05
N ALA A 344 13.70 18.56 5.91
CA ALA A 344 12.71 18.71 4.83
C ALA A 344 12.04 20.08 4.84
N ALA A 345 11.69 20.62 6.03
CA ALA A 345 11.13 21.95 6.16
C ALA A 345 12.13 23.05 5.77
N GLN A 346 13.40 22.87 6.05
CA GLN A 346 14.45 23.79 5.62
C GLN A 346 14.69 23.70 4.10
N GLU A 347 14.76 22.48 3.57
CA GLU A 347 14.95 22.21 2.13
C GLU A 347 13.81 22.78 1.27
N SER A 348 12.60 22.74 1.80
CA SER A 348 11.44 23.34 1.15
C SER A 348 11.58 24.87 0.98
N LYS A 349 12.12 25.54 2.00
CA LYS A 349 12.33 27.00 1.98
C LYS A 349 13.50 27.40 1.09
N ASP A 350 14.61 26.68 1.20
CA ASP A 350 15.87 27.05 0.55
C ASP A 350 15.86 26.65 -0.93
N ASN A 351 15.35 25.46 -1.23
CA ASN A 351 15.48 24.80 -2.53
C ASN A 351 14.15 24.47 -3.20
N LYS A 352 13.01 24.90 -2.65
CA LYS A 352 11.67 24.63 -3.19
C LYS A 352 11.37 23.13 -3.38
N VAL A 353 11.81 22.27 -2.43
CA VAL A 353 11.55 20.82 -2.46
C VAL A 353 10.40 20.49 -1.51
N LEU A 354 9.38 19.81 -2.02
CA LEU A 354 8.30 19.25 -1.24
C LEU A 354 8.42 17.73 -1.19
N PHE A 355 8.19 17.15 -0.04
CA PHE A 355 8.22 15.71 0.17
C PHE A 355 6.81 15.15 0.28
N GLY A 356 6.53 14.06 -0.42
CA GLY A 356 5.20 13.47 -0.45
C GLY A 356 5.22 11.97 -0.75
N GLY A 357 4.03 11.36 -0.66
CA GLY A 357 3.89 9.92 -0.83
C GLY A 357 4.40 9.11 0.36
N ARG A 358 4.23 7.80 0.29
CA ARG A 358 4.54 6.89 1.39
C ARG A 358 5.99 6.93 1.83
N LEU A 359 6.93 6.92 0.87
CA LEU A 359 8.36 6.90 1.15
C LEU A 359 8.87 8.28 1.57
N GLY A 360 8.43 9.34 0.90
CA GLY A 360 8.85 10.72 1.16
C GLY A 360 8.32 11.30 2.48
N THR A 361 7.32 10.65 3.09
CA THR A 361 6.78 11.06 4.41
C THR A 361 6.97 10.02 5.50
N TYR A 362 7.52 8.84 5.16
CA TYR A 362 7.67 7.71 6.07
C TYR A 362 6.33 7.34 6.74
N GLN A 363 5.26 7.23 5.93
CA GLN A 363 3.92 6.92 6.41
C GLN A 363 3.32 5.75 5.64
N TYR A 364 2.47 4.95 6.32
CA TYR A 364 1.63 4.00 5.63
C TYR A 364 0.49 4.75 4.93
N LEU A 365 0.45 4.67 3.61
CA LEU A 365 -0.60 5.27 2.79
C LEU A 365 -1.14 4.21 1.83
N ASP A 366 -2.44 3.96 1.88
CA ASP A 366 -3.13 3.26 0.81
C ASP A 366 -3.17 4.12 -0.46
N MET A 367 -3.47 3.51 -1.62
CA MET A 367 -3.48 4.22 -2.90
C MET A 367 -4.39 5.46 -2.86
N HIS A 368 -5.60 5.32 -2.32
CA HIS A 368 -6.56 6.43 -2.21
C HIS A 368 -6.07 7.55 -1.28
N MET A 369 -5.32 7.20 -0.22
CA MET A 369 -4.73 8.17 0.69
C MET A 369 -3.57 8.92 0.02
N ALA A 370 -2.74 8.23 -0.76
CA ALA A 370 -1.66 8.85 -1.52
C ALA A 370 -2.23 9.85 -2.54
N ILE A 371 -3.28 9.47 -3.28
CA ILE A 371 -3.97 10.35 -4.23
C ILE A 371 -4.59 11.56 -3.50
N ALA A 372 -5.30 11.34 -2.39
CA ALA A 372 -5.90 12.42 -1.61
C ALA A 372 -4.86 13.42 -1.09
N SER A 373 -3.73 12.91 -0.59
CA SER A 373 -2.62 13.72 -0.11
C SER A 373 -1.96 14.54 -1.24
N ALA A 374 -1.82 13.95 -2.43
CA ALA A 374 -1.31 14.63 -3.61
C ALA A 374 -2.25 15.75 -4.09
N LEU A 375 -3.56 15.48 -4.15
CA LEU A 375 -4.56 16.50 -4.46
C LEU A 375 -4.51 17.65 -3.45
N SER A 376 -4.34 17.35 -2.16
CA SER A 376 -4.20 18.36 -1.11
C SER A 376 -2.90 19.17 -1.25
N MET A 377 -1.77 18.54 -1.57
CA MET A 377 -0.51 19.24 -1.82
C MET A 377 -0.63 20.18 -3.02
N PHE A 378 -1.24 19.73 -4.09
CA PHE A 378 -1.47 20.58 -5.25
C PHE A 378 -2.33 21.80 -4.89
N ASP A 379 -3.51 21.61 -4.28
CA ASP A 379 -4.44 22.69 -3.97
C ASP A 379 -3.90 23.70 -2.96
N ASN A 380 -3.19 23.23 -1.94
CA ASN A 380 -2.82 24.06 -0.79
C ASN A 380 -1.39 24.61 -0.85
N LYS A 381 -0.53 24.06 -1.74
CA LYS A 381 0.88 24.45 -1.83
C LYS A 381 1.29 24.85 -3.23
N LEU A 382 1.15 23.96 -4.22
CA LEU A 382 1.65 24.22 -5.57
C LEU A 382 0.80 25.26 -6.33
N ALA A 383 -0.52 25.13 -6.31
CA ALA A 383 -1.39 26.10 -6.99
C ALA A 383 -1.28 27.52 -6.39
N PRO A 384 -1.27 27.71 -5.06
CA PRO A 384 -0.99 29.02 -4.46
C PRO A 384 0.43 29.55 -4.74
N PHE A 385 1.43 28.67 -4.85
CA PHE A 385 2.77 29.10 -5.23
C PHE A 385 2.78 29.79 -6.61
N TRP A 386 2.15 29.18 -7.63
CA TRP A 386 2.12 29.75 -8.97
C TRP A 386 1.13 30.90 -9.14
N ASN A 387 -0.05 30.81 -8.52
CA ASN A 387 -1.13 31.77 -8.74
C ASN A 387 -1.04 33.00 -7.84
N GLU A 388 -0.47 32.84 -6.65
CA GLU A 388 -0.49 33.88 -5.59
C GLU A 388 0.92 34.29 -5.14
N GLY A 389 1.97 33.63 -5.65
CA GLY A 389 3.36 33.88 -5.23
C GLY A 389 3.66 33.43 -3.78
N LYS A 390 2.87 32.51 -3.22
CA LYS A 390 3.09 32.01 -1.87
C LYS A 390 4.37 31.16 -1.81
N ALA A 391 5.09 31.25 -0.70
CA ALA A 391 6.25 30.40 -0.45
C ALA A 391 5.82 28.94 -0.31
N LEU A 392 6.70 28.03 -0.77
CA LEU A 392 6.52 26.59 -0.53
C LEU A 392 7.02 26.26 0.88
N GLU A 393 6.17 25.66 1.68
CA GLU A 393 6.52 25.22 3.02
C GLU A 393 6.08 23.77 3.24
N GLN A 394 7.05 22.94 3.64
CA GLN A 394 6.76 21.58 4.11
C GLN A 394 6.21 21.68 5.53
N GLU A 395 4.98 21.21 5.74
CA GLU A 395 4.43 21.12 7.09
C GLU A 395 5.21 20.07 7.89
N ARG A 396 5.48 20.38 9.16
CA ARG A 396 5.91 19.38 10.12
C ARG A 396 4.69 18.49 10.36
N GLY A 397 4.62 17.33 9.68
CA GLY A 397 3.50 16.40 9.81
C GLY A 397 3.20 16.07 11.27
N HIS A 398 1.92 15.90 11.58
CA HIS A 398 1.44 15.44 12.90
C HIS A 398 1.66 13.95 13.08
#